data_3ce2dd2d4d452d0d13877fc72da9412d
#
_entry.id   3ce2dd2d4d452d0d13877fc72da9412d
#
_cell.length_a   1.000
_cell.length_b   1.000
_cell.length_c   1.000
_cell.angle_alpha   90.00
_cell.angle_beta   90.00
_cell.angle_gamma   90.00
#
_symmetry.space_group_name_H-M   'P 1'
#
loop_
_entity.id
_entity.type
_entity.pdbx_description
1 polymer ?
#
loop_
_entity_poly.entity_id
_entity_poly.type
_entity_poly.pdbx_seq_one_letter_code
_entity_poly.pdbx_strand_id
1 'polypeptide(L)'
;MGGAEPKVLAAGGLLWRRDTGGGVEVLVVHRPRYDDWSFPKGKCDPGESFEQTARREVLEETGYAVAFGAELSEVRYHDHKDRPKLVRYWAMTVTDGSFTANDEVDDARWLPLAQARSLVTYAHDRDLLDGLLAAI
;
A
#
# COMPACT_ATOMS: atom_id res chain seq x y z
N MET A 1 19.64 21.95 1.29
CA MET A 1 19.56 21.29 0.04
C MET A 1 18.72 20.04 0.11
N GLY A 2 17.57 20.03 -0.49
CA GLY A 2 16.73 18.86 -0.55
C GLY A 2 17.20 17.87 -1.61
N GLY A 3 16.63 16.70 -1.67
CA GLY A 3 16.77 15.80 -2.78
C GLY A 3 16.15 16.34 -4.07
N ALA A 4 16.21 15.58 -5.14
CA ALA A 4 15.55 15.93 -6.38
C ALA A 4 14.02 16.01 -6.17
N GLU A 5 13.38 16.92 -6.87
CA GLU A 5 11.91 17.00 -6.85
C GLU A 5 11.31 15.70 -7.40
N PRO A 6 10.24 15.18 -6.79
CA PRO A 6 9.60 13.99 -7.30
C PRO A 6 9.06 14.21 -8.72
N LYS A 7 9.37 13.29 -9.62
CA LYS A 7 8.84 13.26 -10.99
C LYS A 7 7.70 12.27 -11.13
N VAL A 8 7.64 11.27 -10.27
CA VAL A 8 6.57 10.28 -10.25
C VAL A 8 5.88 10.36 -8.89
N LEU A 9 4.58 10.61 -8.92
CA LEU A 9 3.75 10.67 -7.73
C LEU A 9 2.83 9.45 -7.70
N ALA A 10 2.74 8.82 -6.54
CA ALA A 10 1.91 7.64 -6.35
C ALA A 10 1.29 7.65 -4.96
N ALA A 11 0.26 6.85 -4.77
CA ALA A 11 -0.40 6.71 -3.49
C ALA A 11 -1.02 5.32 -3.33
N GLY A 12 -1.18 4.91 -2.10
CA GLY A 12 -1.77 3.63 -1.78
C GLY A 12 -2.16 3.52 -0.32
N GLY A 13 -2.35 2.30 0.14
CA GLY A 13 -2.81 2.07 1.49
C GLY A 13 -2.35 0.76 2.09
N LEU A 14 -2.26 0.76 3.42
CA LEU A 14 -2.14 -0.43 4.22
C LEU A 14 -3.51 -0.74 4.81
N LEU A 15 -4.16 -1.78 4.27
CA LEU A 15 -5.45 -2.24 4.75
C LEU A 15 -5.23 -3.14 5.95
N TRP A 16 -5.87 -2.82 7.06
CA TRP A 16 -5.71 -3.57 8.29
C TRP A 16 -7.08 -3.93 8.89
N ARG A 17 -7.08 -4.96 9.71
CA ARG A 17 -8.27 -5.39 10.46
C ARG A 17 -7.81 -6.07 11.75
N ARG A 18 -8.73 -6.20 12.70
CA ARG A 18 -8.47 -7.02 13.88
C ARG A 18 -8.92 -8.44 13.61
N ASP A 19 -8.13 -9.41 14.07
CA ASP A 19 -8.53 -10.82 14.05
C ASP A 19 -9.44 -11.13 15.26
N THR A 20 -9.91 -12.37 15.36
CA THR A 20 -10.81 -12.80 16.43
C THR A 20 -10.15 -12.75 17.81
N GLY A 21 -8.83 -12.81 17.90
CA GLY A 21 -8.09 -12.70 19.14
C GLY A 21 -7.69 -11.28 19.51
N GLY A 22 -8.11 -10.27 18.73
CA GLY A 22 -7.76 -8.87 18.94
C GLY A 22 -6.42 -8.44 18.34
N GLY A 23 -5.70 -9.35 17.69
CA GLY A 23 -4.48 -9.03 16.95
C GLY A 23 -4.77 -8.26 15.67
N VAL A 24 -3.73 -7.71 15.07
CA VAL A 24 -3.85 -6.94 13.82
C VAL A 24 -3.37 -7.77 12.65
N GLU A 25 -4.19 -7.81 11.61
CA GLU A 25 -3.81 -8.35 10.30
C GLU A 25 -3.75 -7.23 9.28
N VAL A 26 -2.88 -7.38 8.30
CA VAL A 26 -2.73 -6.44 7.19
C VAL A 26 -2.80 -7.21 5.88
N LEU A 27 -3.34 -6.55 4.84
CA LEU A 27 -3.44 -7.14 3.50
C LEU A 27 -2.14 -6.91 2.74
N VAL A 28 -1.51 -8.00 2.31
CA VAL A 28 -0.31 -7.98 1.47
C VAL A 28 -0.68 -8.53 0.11
N VAL A 29 -0.24 -7.89 -0.96
CA VAL A 29 -0.57 -8.26 -2.32
C VAL A 29 0.67 -8.74 -3.08
N HIS A 30 0.48 -9.72 -3.95
CA HIS A 30 1.52 -10.22 -4.86
C HIS A 30 1.30 -9.65 -6.26
N ARG A 31 2.38 -9.12 -6.85
CA ARG A 31 2.36 -8.57 -8.20
C ARG A 31 3.11 -9.51 -9.13
N PRO A 32 2.42 -10.23 -10.04
CA PRO A 32 3.08 -11.23 -10.89
C PRO A 32 4.14 -10.63 -11.81
N ARG A 33 3.94 -9.40 -12.29
CA ARG A 33 4.88 -8.74 -13.17
C ARG A 33 6.27 -8.56 -12.55
N TYR A 34 6.32 -8.31 -11.23
CA TYR A 34 7.56 -8.06 -10.50
C TYR A 34 7.94 -9.21 -9.58
N ASP A 35 7.06 -10.19 -9.44
CA ASP A 35 7.20 -11.29 -8.47
C ASP A 35 7.57 -10.77 -7.09
N ASP A 36 6.82 -9.80 -6.60
CA ASP A 36 7.04 -9.18 -5.29
C ASP A 36 5.76 -9.19 -4.44
N TRP A 37 5.96 -9.04 -3.13
CA TRP A 37 4.92 -8.84 -2.14
C TRP A 37 5.03 -7.43 -1.59
N SER A 38 3.93 -6.69 -1.63
CA SER A 38 3.91 -5.28 -1.27
C SER A 38 2.49 -4.87 -0.84
N PHE A 39 2.26 -3.57 -0.77
CA PHE A 39 0.94 -3.01 -0.47
C PHE A 39 0.35 -2.38 -1.73
N PRO A 40 -1.01 -2.34 -1.85
CA PRO A 40 -1.64 -1.77 -3.04
C PRO A 40 -1.31 -0.28 -3.17
N LYS A 41 -0.87 0.10 -4.35
CA LYS A 41 -0.51 1.48 -4.71
C LYS A 41 -0.43 1.65 -6.21
N GLY A 42 -0.46 2.88 -6.67
CA GLY A 42 -0.22 3.18 -8.07
C GLY A 42 -0.01 4.66 -8.31
N LYS A 43 0.30 4.99 -9.56
CA LYS A 43 0.63 6.34 -9.98
C LYS A 43 -0.60 7.24 -10.00
N CYS A 44 -0.40 8.50 -9.62
CA CYS A 44 -1.43 9.53 -9.75
C CYS A 44 -1.69 9.82 -11.23
N ASP A 45 -2.97 9.88 -11.59
CA ASP A 45 -3.38 10.39 -12.88
C ASP A 45 -3.35 11.93 -12.87
N PRO A 46 -3.23 12.58 -14.03
CA PRO A 46 -3.25 14.04 -14.09
C PRO A 46 -4.48 14.64 -13.40
N GLY A 47 -4.25 15.59 -12.51
CA GLY A 47 -5.32 16.26 -11.77
C GLY A 47 -5.88 15.49 -10.58
N GLU A 48 -5.38 14.30 -10.31
CA GLU A 48 -5.82 13.46 -9.21
C GLU A 48 -5.07 13.82 -7.93
N SER A 49 -5.79 13.95 -6.82
CA SER A 49 -5.15 14.09 -5.50
C SER A 49 -4.53 12.76 -5.07
N PHE A 50 -3.61 12.80 -4.11
CA PHE A 50 -3.05 11.56 -3.55
C PHE A 50 -4.13 10.66 -2.95
N GLU A 51 -5.12 11.23 -2.24
CA GLU A 51 -6.22 10.47 -1.65
C GLU A 51 -7.11 9.82 -2.71
N GLN A 52 -7.42 10.55 -3.79
CA GLN A 52 -8.17 9.99 -4.91
C GLN A 52 -7.42 8.82 -5.56
N THR A 53 -6.11 8.99 -5.77
CA THR A 53 -5.25 7.93 -6.30
C THR A 53 -5.24 6.71 -5.41
N ALA A 54 -5.03 6.91 -4.10
CA ALA A 54 -4.97 5.80 -3.16
C ALA A 54 -6.28 5.02 -3.16
N ARG A 55 -7.42 5.69 -3.13
CA ARG A 55 -8.74 5.04 -3.17
C ARG A 55 -8.94 4.25 -4.45
N ARG A 56 -8.61 4.86 -5.59
CA ARG A 56 -8.76 4.21 -6.90
C ARG A 56 -7.86 2.99 -7.05
N GLU A 57 -6.57 3.14 -6.73
CA GLU A 57 -5.61 2.06 -6.88
C GLU A 57 -5.90 0.88 -5.95
N VAL A 58 -6.30 1.16 -4.70
CA VAL A 58 -6.69 0.09 -3.78
C VAL A 58 -7.90 -0.66 -4.34
N LEU A 59 -8.90 0.05 -4.85
CA LEU A 59 -10.08 -0.59 -5.43
C LEU A 59 -9.72 -1.42 -6.67
N GLU A 60 -8.90 -0.89 -7.57
CA GLU A 60 -8.49 -1.60 -8.79
C GLU A 60 -7.69 -2.86 -8.47
N GLU A 61 -6.75 -2.77 -7.53
CA GLU A 61 -5.84 -3.88 -7.23
C GLU A 61 -6.44 -4.92 -6.30
N THR A 62 -7.34 -4.53 -5.40
CA THR A 62 -7.85 -5.43 -4.35
C THR A 62 -9.35 -5.70 -4.41
N GLY A 63 -10.11 -4.87 -5.10
CA GLY A 63 -11.58 -4.97 -5.09
C GLY A 63 -12.23 -4.39 -3.84
N TYR A 64 -11.47 -3.81 -2.93
CA TYR A 64 -12.01 -3.26 -1.68
C TYR A 64 -12.29 -1.76 -1.77
N ALA A 65 -13.47 -1.35 -1.31
CA ALA A 65 -13.75 0.02 -0.93
C ALA A 65 -13.26 0.23 0.51
N VAL A 66 -12.72 1.41 0.80
CA VAL A 66 -12.02 1.66 2.05
C VAL A 66 -12.40 2.98 2.70
N ALA A 67 -12.23 3.03 4.01
CA ALA A 67 -12.22 4.26 4.79
C ALA A 67 -10.77 4.61 5.15
N PHE A 68 -10.42 5.88 5.01
CA PHE A 68 -9.08 6.38 5.33
C PHE A 68 -8.93 6.60 6.83
N GLY A 69 -7.82 6.12 7.37
CA GLY A 69 -7.34 6.44 8.70
C GLY A 69 -6.15 7.40 8.63
N ALA A 70 -5.22 7.26 9.57
CA ALA A 70 -4.05 8.14 9.64
C ALA A 70 -3.14 7.99 8.41
N GLU A 71 -2.57 9.10 7.98
CA GLU A 71 -1.51 9.06 6.97
C GLU A 71 -0.24 8.49 7.60
N LEU A 72 0.41 7.58 6.88
CA LEU A 72 1.67 6.97 7.29
C LEU A 72 2.85 7.77 6.72
N SER A 73 4.07 7.39 7.06
CA SER A 73 5.26 8.04 6.51
C SER A 73 5.31 7.88 5.00
N GLU A 74 5.62 8.95 4.29
CA GLU A 74 5.83 8.88 2.84
C GLU A 74 7.11 8.11 2.53
N VAL A 75 7.14 7.51 1.34
CA VAL A 75 8.30 6.76 0.85
C VAL A 75 8.86 7.45 -0.38
N ARG A 76 10.17 7.66 -0.39
CA ARG A 76 10.89 8.26 -1.51
C ARG A 76 11.98 7.31 -1.99
N TYR A 77 12.01 7.06 -3.29
CA TYR A 77 13.04 6.23 -3.92
C TYR A 77 13.11 6.53 -5.42
N HIS A 78 14.09 5.96 -6.09
CA HIS A 78 14.15 6.03 -7.55
C HIS A 78 13.48 4.80 -8.16
N ASP A 79 12.65 5.02 -9.17
CA ASP A 79 11.98 3.93 -9.88
C ASP A 79 12.93 3.22 -10.86
N HIS A 80 12.41 2.25 -11.62
CA HIS A 80 13.20 1.47 -12.57
C HIS A 80 13.84 2.32 -13.68
N LYS A 81 13.33 3.52 -13.93
CA LYS A 81 13.88 4.47 -14.90
C LYS A 81 14.73 5.53 -14.23
N ASP A 82 15.16 5.29 -12.99
CA ASP A 82 15.97 6.20 -12.18
C ASP A 82 15.32 7.57 -11.98
N ARG A 83 13.98 7.61 -11.92
CA ARG A 83 13.23 8.84 -11.67
C ARG A 83 12.90 8.96 -10.18
N PRO A 84 13.07 10.15 -9.58
CA PRO A 84 12.63 10.38 -8.21
C PRO A 84 11.13 10.12 -8.08
N LYS A 85 10.75 9.24 -7.15
CA LYS A 85 9.37 8.84 -6.92
C LYS A 85 8.99 9.09 -5.47
N LEU A 86 7.79 9.64 -5.26
CA LEU A 86 7.17 9.83 -3.96
C LEU A 86 5.91 8.99 -3.90
N VAL A 87 5.78 8.19 -2.85
CA VAL A 87 4.55 7.43 -2.60
C VAL A 87 4.00 7.82 -1.22
N ARG A 88 2.74 8.19 -1.16
CA ARG A 88 2.03 8.48 0.09
C ARG A 88 1.07 7.35 0.42
N TYR A 89 1.05 6.96 1.69
CA TYR A 89 0.24 5.85 2.19
C TYR A 89 -0.64 6.26 3.35
N TRP A 90 -1.79 5.63 3.46
CA TRP A 90 -2.71 5.76 4.60
C TRP A 90 -3.03 4.40 5.19
N ALA A 91 -3.21 4.35 6.50
CA ALA A 91 -3.87 3.22 7.14
C ALA A 91 -5.34 3.23 6.71
N MET A 92 -5.86 2.08 6.29
CA MET A 92 -7.21 1.98 5.75
C MET A 92 -7.95 0.79 6.34
N THR A 93 -9.27 0.91 6.45
CA THR A 93 -10.15 -0.21 6.81
C THR A 93 -11.13 -0.47 5.68
N VAL A 94 -11.47 -1.74 5.48
CA VAL A 94 -12.40 -2.15 4.41
C VAL A 94 -13.83 -1.78 4.81
N THR A 95 -14.55 -1.15 3.89
CA THR A 95 -15.96 -0.81 4.07
C THR A 95 -16.87 -1.70 3.21
N ASP A 96 -16.37 -2.22 2.10
CA ASP A 96 -17.15 -3.05 1.17
C ASP A 96 -16.21 -3.78 0.21
N GLY A 97 -16.76 -4.75 -0.53
CA GLY A 97 -16.06 -5.44 -1.59
C GLY A 97 -15.39 -6.73 -1.17
N SER A 98 -14.73 -7.35 -2.13
CA SER A 98 -13.96 -8.57 -1.92
C SER A 98 -12.83 -8.64 -2.95
N PHE A 99 -11.77 -9.36 -2.60
CA PHE A 99 -10.64 -9.52 -3.51
C PHE A 99 -10.99 -10.44 -4.68
N THR A 100 -10.64 -10.00 -5.88
CA THR A 100 -10.63 -10.82 -7.09
C THR A 100 -9.28 -10.64 -7.78
N ALA A 101 -8.62 -11.75 -8.08
CA ALA A 101 -7.35 -11.73 -8.81
C ALA A 101 -7.52 -11.01 -10.15
N ASN A 102 -6.50 -10.26 -10.53
CA ASN A 102 -6.50 -9.42 -11.74
C ASN A 102 -5.10 -9.37 -12.34
N ASP A 103 -4.92 -8.61 -13.43
CA ASP A 103 -3.65 -8.56 -14.14
C ASP A 103 -2.53 -7.92 -13.32
N GLU A 104 -2.85 -7.06 -12.37
CA GLU A 104 -1.85 -6.37 -11.54
C GLU A 104 -1.54 -7.13 -10.26
N VAL A 105 -2.54 -7.78 -9.67
CA VAL A 105 -2.44 -8.50 -8.38
C VAL A 105 -3.11 -9.86 -8.53
N ASP A 106 -2.31 -10.92 -8.46
CA ASP A 106 -2.80 -12.30 -8.59
C ASP A 106 -3.10 -12.98 -7.26
N ASP A 107 -2.60 -12.45 -6.16
CA ASP A 107 -2.82 -13.00 -4.83
C ASP A 107 -2.84 -11.89 -3.79
N ALA A 108 -3.69 -12.03 -2.78
CA ALA A 108 -3.79 -11.11 -1.67
C ALA A 108 -4.04 -11.89 -0.38
N ARG A 109 -3.29 -11.58 0.67
CA ARG A 109 -3.34 -12.33 1.92
C ARG A 109 -3.48 -11.38 3.11
N TRP A 110 -4.42 -11.70 3.97
CA TRP A 110 -4.53 -11.08 5.29
C TRP A 110 -3.59 -11.82 6.24
N LEU A 111 -2.57 -11.14 6.74
CA LEU A 111 -1.53 -11.75 7.56
C LEU A 111 -1.33 -10.99 8.86
N PRO A 112 -1.03 -11.69 9.96
CA PRO A 112 -0.52 -11.03 11.16
C PRO A 112 0.71 -10.18 10.84
N LEU A 113 0.90 -9.08 11.58
CA LEU A 113 1.96 -8.11 11.29
C LEU A 113 3.34 -8.76 11.15
N ALA A 114 3.70 -9.68 12.04
CA ALA A 114 5.00 -10.34 11.99
C ALA A 114 5.18 -11.15 10.71
N GLN A 115 4.13 -11.86 10.26
CA GLN A 115 4.18 -12.64 9.02
C GLN A 115 4.23 -11.73 7.80
N ALA A 116 3.44 -10.65 7.79
CA ALA A 116 3.48 -9.66 6.72
C ALA A 116 4.88 -9.03 6.60
N ARG A 117 5.49 -8.68 7.73
CA ARG A 117 6.84 -8.12 7.76
C ARG A 117 7.88 -9.05 7.18
N SER A 118 7.75 -10.36 7.40
CA SER A 118 8.64 -11.36 6.83
C SER A 118 8.41 -11.58 5.34
N LEU A 119 7.19 -11.37 4.85
CA LEU A 119 6.81 -11.66 3.47
C LEU A 119 7.11 -10.50 2.51
N VAL A 120 6.91 -9.25 2.93
CA VAL A 120 7.10 -8.09 2.04
C VAL A 120 8.52 -8.02 1.52
N THR A 121 8.63 -7.69 0.24
CA THR A 121 9.89 -7.74 -0.48
C THR A 121 10.83 -6.59 -0.12
N TYR A 122 10.29 -5.40 0.14
CA TYR A 122 11.08 -4.17 0.24
C TYR A 122 11.24 -3.69 1.68
N ALA A 123 12.41 -3.16 2.01
CA ALA A 123 12.69 -2.60 3.33
C ALA A 123 11.73 -1.45 3.68
N HIS A 124 11.39 -0.59 2.71
CA HIS A 124 10.48 0.52 2.97
C HIS A 124 9.06 0.05 3.31
N ASP A 125 8.64 -1.12 2.83
CA ASP A 125 7.35 -1.71 3.22
C ASP A 125 7.38 -2.22 4.66
N ARG A 126 8.51 -2.75 5.11
CA ARG A 126 8.67 -3.13 6.53
C ARG A 126 8.59 -1.90 7.44
N ASP A 127 9.20 -0.80 7.03
CA ASP A 127 9.13 0.46 7.79
C ASP A 127 7.68 0.97 7.88
N LEU A 128 6.91 0.84 6.80
CA LEU A 128 5.48 1.19 6.82
C LEU A 128 4.70 0.35 7.83
N LEU A 129 4.97 -0.96 7.88
CA LEU A 129 4.33 -1.85 8.86
C LEU A 129 4.66 -1.44 10.31
N ASP A 130 5.91 -1.09 10.56
CA ASP A 130 6.33 -0.63 11.88
C ASP A 130 5.59 0.66 12.29
N GLY A 131 5.35 1.57 11.33
CA GLY A 131 4.57 2.79 11.55
C GLY A 131 3.08 2.55 11.68
N LEU A 132 2.54 1.51 11.07
CA LEU A 132 1.11 1.21 11.11
C LEU A 132 0.63 0.96 12.54
N LEU A 133 1.34 0.16 13.30
CA LEU A 133 0.94 -0.19 14.67
C LEU A 133 0.84 1.04 15.58
N ALA A 134 1.69 2.04 15.36
CA ALA A 134 1.65 3.29 16.12
C ALA A 134 0.49 4.20 15.69
N ALA A 135 -0.07 3.97 14.50
CA ALA A 135 -1.09 4.83 13.90
C ALA A 135 -2.53 4.35 14.15
N ILE A 136 -2.69 3.15 14.67
CA ILE A 136 -4.01 2.52 14.88
C ILE A 136 -4.31 2.22 16.33
#